data_e97fb82b3e7d18b59646f0190df5a992
#
_entry.id   e97fb82b3e7d18b59646f0190df5a992
#
_cell.length_a   1.000
_cell.length_b   1.000
_cell.length_c   1.000
_cell.angle_alpha   90.00
_cell.angle_beta   90.00
_cell.angle_gamma   90.00
#
_symmetry.space_group_name_H-M   'P 1'
#
loop_
_entity.id
_entity.type
_entity.pdbx_description
1 polymer ?
#
loop_
_entity_poly.entity_id
_entity_poly.type
_entity_poly.pdbx_seq_one_letter_code
_entity_poly.pdbx_strand_id
1 'polypeptide(L)'
;MDTFVKIDAYSDKPGEARLAIDDAMQTFQKTAQVTDRFNDGGPGSLYEANSKAAAAPVTLAPQLAGLLNYLDHQPDAQLDIAIAPVVDLWQLARSQNRLPAPEKLQESLRHTGKDKYHFDAAAQTLSYNDPDVKLDLGSVAKGYAVDAAAATLKKHSGITCALINAGGNIKAIGNKPGNMPWRVAIQHPRDPEAFLGTVMLHDGQSAATSGDYQRYYELNGIRYHHILDPQTGQPSRLHQSVTVIAPSALDADYHSTLFFLLPTTEIKNRLTAAKDLAVVIVENDGSIFVSENLQQTWQPAKGI
;
A
#
# COMPACT_ATOMS: atom_id res chain seq x y z
N MET A 1 -11.04 -3.72 -0.10
CA MET A 1 -10.20 -2.73 -0.82
C MET A 1 -11.06 -2.02 -1.86
N ASP A 2 -11.20 -0.71 -1.72
CA ASP A 2 -12.02 0.10 -2.63
C ASP A 2 -11.15 0.60 -3.79
N THR A 3 -10.94 -0.26 -4.81
CA THR A 3 -10.06 0.03 -5.94
C THR A 3 -10.42 -0.79 -7.18
N PHE A 4 -10.08 -0.25 -8.36
CA PHE A 4 -10.16 -0.99 -9.62
C PHE A 4 -8.91 -1.83 -9.81
N VAL A 5 -9.11 -3.06 -10.32
CA VAL A 5 -8.01 -3.96 -10.69
C VAL A 5 -8.06 -4.19 -12.18
N LYS A 6 -6.91 -3.97 -12.84
CA LYS A 6 -6.71 -4.22 -14.26
C LYS A 6 -5.55 -5.20 -14.43
N ILE A 7 -5.72 -6.20 -15.30
CA ILE A 7 -4.66 -7.12 -15.71
C ILE A 7 -4.56 -7.07 -17.23
N ASP A 8 -3.43 -6.59 -17.73
CA ASP A 8 -3.05 -6.66 -19.14
C ASP A 8 -2.09 -7.84 -19.31
N ALA A 9 -2.41 -8.82 -20.16
CA ALA A 9 -1.60 -10.00 -20.38
C ALA A 9 -1.36 -10.28 -21.87
N TYR A 10 -0.18 -10.79 -22.20
CA TYR A 10 0.17 -11.31 -23.52
C TYR A 10 0.21 -12.83 -23.49
N SER A 11 -0.38 -13.46 -24.51
CA SER A 11 -0.49 -14.89 -24.62
C SER A 11 -0.70 -15.32 -26.08
N ASP A 12 -0.12 -16.45 -26.44
CA ASP A 12 -0.39 -17.12 -27.71
C ASP A 12 -1.65 -18.00 -27.65
N LYS A 13 -2.22 -18.14 -26.43
CA LYS A 13 -3.38 -19.01 -26.13
C LYS A 13 -4.48 -18.24 -25.39
N PRO A 14 -5.33 -17.48 -26.11
CA PRO A 14 -6.30 -16.59 -25.50
C PRO A 14 -7.25 -17.25 -24.46
N GLY A 15 -7.64 -18.50 -24.70
CA GLY A 15 -8.50 -19.25 -23.78
C GLY A 15 -7.81 -19.56 -22.44
N GLU A 16 -6.55 -19.99 -22.48
CA GLU A 16 -5.75 -20.22 -21.26
C GLU A 16 -5.45 -18.89 -20.53
N ALA A 17 -5.19 -17.83 -21.29
CA ALA A 17 -4.96 -16.50 -20.70
C ALA A 17 -6.17 -15.99 -19.93
N ARG A 18 -7.39 -16.20 -20.43
CA ARG A 18 -8.61 -15.79 -19.73
C ARG A 18 -8.77 -16.53 -18.41
N LEU A 19 -8.57 -17.85 -18.40
CA LEU A 19 -8.63 -18.64 -17.16
C LEU A 19 -7.58 -18.18 -16.16
N ALA A 20 -6.35 -17.91 -16.61
CA ALA A 20 -5.28 -17.39 -15.76
C ALA A 20 -5.62 -16.04 -15.11
N ILE A 21 -6.24 -15.12 -15.88
CA ILE A 21 -6.68 -13.83 -15.39
C ILE A 21 -7.81 -14.00 -14.38
N ASP A 22 -8.80 -14.87 -14.65
CA ASP A 22 -9.91 -15.13 -13.74
C ASP A 22 -9.41 -15.72 -12.41
N ASP A 23 -8.47 -16.67 -12.44
CA ASP A 23 -7.84 -17.25 -11.24
C ASP A 23 -7.05 -16.19 -10.44
N ALA A 24 -6.30 -15.32 -11.12
CA ALA A 24 -5.56 -14.24 -10.49
C ALA A 24 -6.50 -13.21 -9.84
N MET A 25 -7.60 -12.87 -10.50
CA MET A 25 -8.63 -11.98 -9.96
C MET A 25 -9.31 -12.59 -8.73
N GLN A 26 -9.62 -13.88 -8.73
CA GLN A 26 -10.16 -14.58 -7.56
C GLN A 26 -9.17 -14.58 -6.40
N THR A 27 -7.86 -14.81 -6.69
CA THR A 27 -6.80 -14.74 -5.67
C THR A 27 -6.70 -13.35 -5.06
N PHE A 28 -6.74 -12.31 -5.89
CA PHE A 28 -6.75 -10.92 -5.43
C PHE A 28 -7.96 -10.66 -4.53
N GLN A 29 -9.16 -11.02 -4.97
CA GLN A 29 -10.41 -10.81 -4.23
C GLN A 29 -10.41 -11.53 -2.88
N LYS A 30 -9.96 -12.78 -2.84
CA LYS A 30 -9.86 -13.56 -1.61
C LYS A 30 -8.89 -12.92 -0.62
N THR A 31 -7.72 -12.46 -1.10
CA THR A 31 -6.75 -11.75 -0.27
C THR A 31 -7.33 -10.43 0.25
N ALA A 32 -8.02 -9.69 -0.62
CA ALA A 32 -8.69 -8.44 -0.26
C ALA A 32 -9.76 -8.64 0.83
N GLN A 33 -10.57 -9.70 0.73
CA GLN A 33 -11.59 -10.01 1.74
C GLN A 33 -10.99 -10.32 3.10
N VAL A 34 -9.95 -11.15 3.14
CA VAL A 34 -9.29 -11.55 4.40
C VAL A 34 -8.60 -10.37 5.10
N THR A 35 -8.09 -9.41 4.34
CA THR A 35 -7.40 -8.21 4.86
C THR A 35 -8.32 -7.00 5.06
N ASP A 36 -9.62 -7.12 4.75
CA ASP A 36 -10.60 -6.06 4.97
C ASP A 36 -10.99 -6.00 6.45
N ARG A 37 -10.87 -4.82 7.07
CA ARG A 37 -11.26 -4.61 8.46
C ARG A 37 -12.73 -4.19 8.64
N PHE A 38 -13.44 -3.85 7.56
CA PHE A 38 -14.81 -3.33 7.59
C PHE A 38 -15.87 -4.40 7.29
N ASN A 39 -15.52 -5.40 6.51
CA ASN A 39 -16.44 -6.43 6.07
C ASN A 39 -15.97 -7.81 6.53
N ASP A 40 -16.95 -8.65 6.88
CA ASP A 40 -16.65 -10.04 7.27
C ASP A 40 -16.00 -10.80 6.12
N GLY A 41 -14.73 -11.11 6.28
CA GLY A 41 -13.93 -11.90 5.35
C GLY A 41 -13.88 -13.39 5.67
N GLY A 42 -14.71 -13.84 6.62
CA GLY A 42 -14.74 -15.22 7.12
C GLY A 42 -13.74 -15.49 8.24
N PRO A 43 -13.61 -16.76 8.64
CA PRO A 43 -12.74 -17.18 9.73
C PRO A 43 -11.28 -16.77 9.51
N GLY A 44 -10.67 -16.20 10.55
CA GLY A 44 -9.28 -15.74 10.54
C GLY A 44 -9.05 -14.45 9.74
N SER A 45 -10.10 -13.74 9.35
CA SER A 45 -9.99 -12.43 8.69
C SER A 45 -9.59 -11.31 9.67
N LEU A 46 -9.15 -10.18 9.12
CA LEU A 46 -8.85 -8.99 9.90
C LEU A 46 -10.08 -8.44 10.63
N TYR A 47 -11.26 -8.53 10.01
CA TYR A 47 -12.54 -8.17 10.63
C TYR A 47 -12.81 -9.00 11.89
N GLU A 48 -12.66 -10.33 11.81
CA GLU A 48 -12.82 -11.22 12.98
C GLU A 48 -11.76 -10.92 14.04
N ALA A 49 -10.49 -10.77 13.65
CA ALA A 49 -9.42 -10.45 14.56
C ALA A 49 -9.68 -9.14 15.31
N ASN A 50 -10.05 -8.06 14.59
CA ASN A 50 -10.40 -6.77 15.20
C ASN A 50 -11.62 -6.84 16.15
N SER A 51 -12.45 -7.87 16.00
CA SER A 51 -13.64 -8.02 16.84
C SER A 51 -13.40 -8.90 18.08
N LYS A 52 -12.43 -9.84 18.03
CA LYS A 52 -12.30 -10.90 19.04
C LYS A 52 -10.94 -10.97 19.71
N ALA A 53 -9.87 -10.45 19.10
CA ALA A 53 -8.50 -10.67 19.55
C ALA A 53 -8.18 -10.03 20.91
N ALA A 54 -8.98 -9.10 21.39
CA ALA A 54 -8.88 -8.55 22.75
C ALA A 54 -9.42 -9.51 23.82
N ALA A 55 -10.38 -10.37 23.47
CA ALA A 55 -10.96 -11.34 24.41
C ALA A 55 -10.20 -12.67 24.43
N ALA A 56 -9.71 -13.13 23.29
CA ALA A 56 -8.93 -14.35 23.15
C ALA A 56 -8.10 -14.34 21.85
N PRO A 57 -6.97 -15.06 21.78
CA PRO A 57 -6.20 -15.18 20.55
C PRO A 57 -7.04 -15.72 19.39
N VAL A 58 -6.96 -15.09 18.22
CA VAL A 58 -7.64 -15.47 17.00
C VAL A 58 -6.66 -16.16 16.06
N THR A 59 -6.99 -17.37 15.60
CA THR A 59 -6.22 -18.06 14.54
C THR A 59 -6.49 -17.38 13.21
N LEU A 60 -5.43 -16.95 12.53
CA LEU A 60 -5.53 -16.16 11.31
C LEU A 60 -5.60 -17.03 10.06
N ALA A 61 -6.29 -16.53 9.04
CA ALA A 61 -6.21 -17.11 7.71
C ALA A 61 -4.75 -16.99 7.19
N PRO A 62 -4.26 -17.99 6.40
CA PRO A 62 -2.85 -18.03 5.96
C PRO A 62 -2.37 -16.76 5.25
N GLN A 63 -3.24 -16.11 4.48
CA GLN A 63 -2.91 -14.84 3.80
C GLN A 63 -2.66 -13.72 4.80
N LEU A 64 -3.48 -13.59 5.83
CA LEU A 64 -3.32 -12.56 6.86
C LEU A 64 -2.10 -12.85 7.73
N ALA A 65 -1.92 -14.12 8.14
CA ALA A 65 -0.73 -14.54 8.89
C ALA A 65 0.57 -14.26 8.12
N GLY A 66 0.60 -14.55 6.80
CA GLY A 66 1.73 -14.25 5.93
C GLY A 66 2.06 -12.76 5.85
N LEU A 67 1.03 -11.91 5.75
CA LEU A 67 1.20 -10.46 5.74
C LEU A 67 1.68 -9.92 7.09
N LEU A 68 1.13 -10.39 8.21
CA LEU A 68 1.60 -9.99 9.54
C LEU A 68 3.03 -10.48 9.80
N ASN A 69 3.39 -11.68 9.34
CA ASN A 69 4.77 -12.16 9.42
C ASN A 69 5.75 -11.27 8.65
N TYR A 70 5.39 -10.79 7.47
CA TYR A 70 6.20 -9.79 6.75
C TYR A 70 6.37 -8.52 7.58
N LEU A 71 5.27 -7.97 8.13
CA LEU A 71 5.28 -6.73 8.91
C LEU A 71 6.05 -6.86 10.23
N ASP A 72 6.05 -8.02 10.86
CA ASP A 72 6.79 -8.27 12.11
C ASP A 72 8.31 -8.20 11.92
N HIS A 73 8.78 -8.45 10.69
CA HIS A 73 10.19 -8.32 10.33
C HIS A 73 10.58 -6.90 9.87
N GLN A 74 9.62 -5.96 9.82
CA GLN A 74 9.92 -4.56 9.47
C GLN A 74 10.31 -3.78 10.74
N PRO A 75 11.47 -3.11 10.76
CA PRO A 75 11.99 -2.45 11.96
C PRO A 75 11.32 -1.09 12.25
N ASP A 76 10.53 -0.56 11.30
CA ASP A 76 10.11 0.84 11.32
C ASP A 76 8.86 1.08 12.17
N ALA A 77 9.01 1.88 13.23
CA ALA A 77 7.90 2.35 14.07
C ALA A 77 7.08 3.48 13.45
N GLN A 78 7.55 4.08 12.34
CA GLN A 78 6.84 5.16 11.65
C GLN A 78 5.64 4.67 10.84
N LEU A 79 5.57 3.37 10.52
CA LEU A 79 4.38 2.77 9.94
C LEU A 79 3.73 1.86 10.97
N ASP A 80 2.64 2.33 11.56
CA ASP A 80 1.89 1.62 12.58
C ASP A 80 0.59 1.06 12.02
N ILE A 81 0.45 -0.26 11.99
CA ILE A 81 -0.79 -0.91 11.58
C ILE A 81 -1.88 -0.92 12.64
N ALA A 82 -1.56 -0.62 13.92
CA ALA A 82 -2.55 -0.43 14.96
C ALA A 82 -3.21 0.97 14.94
N ILE A 83 -3.02 1.73 13.86
CA ILE A 83 -3.50 3.10 13.66
C ILE A 83 -5.04 3.20 13.46
N ALA A 84 -5.77 2.08 13.34
CA ALA A 84 -7.19 2.10 13.00
C ALA A 84 -8.07 2.96 13.90
N PRO A 85 -7.89 3.05 15.25
CA PRO A 85 -8.68 3.95 16.08
C PRO A 85 -8.59 5.42 15.66
N VAL A 86 -7.40 5.85 15.23
CA VAL A 86 -7.17 7.22 14.72
C VAL A 86 -7.79 7.41 13.35
N VAL A 87 -7.66 6.40 12.46
CA VAL A 87 -8.30 6.42 11.12
C VAL A 87 -9.82 6.52 11.25
N ASP A 88 -10.44 5.75 12.14
CA ASP A 88 -11.89 5.80 12.40
C ASP A 88 -12.35 7.18 12.88
N LEU A 89 -11.58 7.80 13.78
CA LEU A 89 -11.86 9.15 14.26
C LEU A 89 -11.81 10.19 13.12
N TRP A 90 -10.81 10.10 12.22
CA TRP A 90 -10.71 10.98 11.05
C TRP A 90 -11.84 10.72 10.04
N GLN A 91 -12.25 9.47 9.82
CA GLN A 91 -13.40 9.14 8.97
C GLN A 91 -14.69 9.71 9.51
N LEU A 92 -14.91 9.61 10.83
CA LEU A 92 -16.07 10.24 11.51
C LEU A 92 -16.03 11.76 11.39
N ALA A 93 -14.87 12.38 11.61
CA ALA A 93 -14.70 13.82 11.47
C ALA A 93 -14.99 14.31 10.05
N ARG A 94 -14.49 13.57 9.04
CA ARG A 94 -14.77 13.81 7.62
C ARG A 94 -16.27 13.74 7.31
N SER A 95 -16.98 12.70 7.80
CA SER A 95 -18.43 12.55 7.56
C SER A 95 -19.25 13.69 8.15
N GLN A 96 -18.71 14.36 9.16
CA GLN A 96 -19.32 15.51 9.86
C GLN A 96 -18.75 16.86 9.38
N ASN A 97 -17.90 16.85 8.36
CA ASN A 97 -17.21 18.03 7.82
C ASN A 97 -16.55 18.90 8.90
N ARG A 98 -15.82 18.29 9.82
CA ARG A 98 -15.09 18.94 10.93
C ARG A 98 -13.75 18.28 11.19
N LEU A 99 -12.94 18.88 12.07
CA LEU A 99 -11.73 18.25 12.59
C LEU A 99 -12.05 17.35 13.79
N PRO A 100 -11.24 16.31 14.04
CA PRO A 100 -11.27 15.59 15.31
C PRO A 100 -11.04 16.54 16.49
N ALA A 101 -11.79 16.33 17.58
CA ALA A 101 -11.49 17.03 18.82
C ALA A 101 -10.12 16.59 19.36
N PRO A 102 -9.26 17.54 19.83
CA PRO A 102 -7.91 17.19 20.30
C PRO A 102 -7.88 16.11 21.37
N GLU A 103 -8.82 16.16 22.33
CA GLU A 103 -8.93 15.19 23.41
C GLU A 103 -9.27 13.79 22.88
N LYS A 104 -10.13 13.70 21.86
CA LYS A 104 -10.51 12.44 21.23
C LYS A 104 -9.35 11.87 20.41
N LEU A 105 -8.55 12.74 19.77
CA LEU A 105 -7.37 12.31 19.06
C LEU A 105 -6.31 11.74 20.00
N GLN A 106 -6.06 12.42 21.12
CA GLN A 106 -5.15 11.94 22.16
C GLN A 106 -5.64 10.62 22.78
N GLU A 107 -6.94 10.45 22.96
CA GLU A 107 -7.53 9.20 23.42
C GLU A 107 -7.29 8.08 22.42
N SER A 108 -7.61 8.29 21.13
CA SER A 108 -7.40 7.28 20.07
C SER A 108 -5.92 6.86 19.94
N LEU A 109 -4.98 7.80 20.11
CA LEU A 109 -3.54 7.52 20.08
C LEU A 109 -3.06 6.61 21.23
N ARG A 110 -3.77 6.50 22.36
CA ARG A 110 -3.42 5.56 23.42
C ARG A 110 -3.63 4.10 23.04
N HIS A 111 -4.48 3.86 22.03
CA HIS A 111 -4.84 2.55 21.52
C HIS A 111 -4.09 2.18 20.25
N THR A 112 -2.98 2.87 19.93
CA THR A 112 -2.09 2.62 18.79
C THR A 112 -0.72 2.18 19.28
N GLY A 113 0.07 1.59 18.39
CA GLY A 113 1.44 1.15 18.69
C GLY A 113 1.63 -0.36 18.61
N LYS A 114 2.85 -0.76 18.25
CA LYS A 114 3.23 -2.18 18.11
C LYS A 114 3.13 -2.97 19.43
N ASP A 115 3.21 -2.30 20.56
CA ASP A 115 3.06 -2.88 21.90
C ASP A 115 1.61 -3.28 22.25
N LYS A 116 0.63 -2.86 21.48
CA LYS A 116 -0.80 -3.09 21.72
C LYS A 116 -1.30 -4.43 21.20
N TYR A 117 -0.55 -5.09 20.34
CA TYR A 117 -0.93 -6.40 19.80
C TYR A 117 0.25 -7.36 19.84
N HIS A 118 -0.06 -8.64 19.81
CA HIS A 118 0.94 -9.72 19.71
C HIS A 118 0.54 -10.69 18.61
N PHE A 119 1.44 -10.86 17.63
CA PHE A 119 1.35 -11.87 16.59
C PHE A 119 2.30 -13.01 16.90
N ASP A 120 1.74 -14.22 17.11
CA ASP A 120 2.51 -15.46 17.23
C ASP A 120 2.63 -16.08 15.83
N ALA A 121 3.81 -15.99 15.24
CA ALA A 121 4.08 -16.49 13.89
C ALA A 121 4.04 -18.03 13.83
N ALA A 122 4.39 -18.75 14.93
CA ALA A 122 4.40 -20.21 14.97
C ALA A 122 2.98 -20.77 15.10
N ALA A 123 2.15 -20.16 15.94
CA ALA A 123 0.74 -20.53 16.12
C ALA A 123 -0.17 -19.89 15.08
N GLN A 124 0.31 -18.87 14.32
CA GLN A 124 -0.47 -18.03 13.42
C GLN A 124 -1.67 -17.39 14.13
N THR A 125 -1.49 -16.89 15.35
CA THR A 125 -2.52 -16.26 16.15
C THR A 125 -2.23 -14.79 16.41
N LEU A 126 -3.30 -14.00 16.53
CA LEU A 126 -3.25 -12.59 16.90
C LEU A 126 -4.03 -12.36 18.17
N SER A 127 -3.46 -11.62 19.11
CA SER A 127 -4.12 -11.14 20.33
C SER A 127 -3.86 -9.68 20.57
N TYR A 128 -4.75 -9.01 21.28
CA TYR A 128 -4.61 -7.60 21.64
C TYR A 128 -4.47 -7.45 23.15
N ASN A 129 -3.56 -6.55 23.57
CA ASN A 129 -3.34 -6.20 24.97
C ASN A 129 -4.28 -5.09 25.44
N ASP A 130 -5.05 -4.51 24.52
CA ASP A 130 -5.93 -3.37 24.74
C ASP A 130 -7.25 -3.63 23.98
N PRO A 131 -8.43 -3.50 24.63
CA PRO A 131 -9.73 -3.80 24.03
C PRO A 131 -10.13 -2.86 22.89
N ASP A 132 -9.56 -1.65 22.86
CA ASP A 132 -9.89 -0.64 21.85
C ASP A 132 -8.93 -0.60 20.67
N VAL A 133 -7.88 -1.44 20.69
CA VAL A 133 -6.96 -1.57 19.56
C VAL A 133 -7.64 -2.23 18.36
N LYS A 134 -7.33 -1.74 17.18
CA LYS A 134 -7.71 -2.35 15.90
C LYS A 134 -6.59 -2.16 14.90
N LEU A 135 -6.39 -3.15 14.05
CA LEU A 135 -5.43 -3.06 12.96
C LEU A 135 -6.08 -2.53 11.68
N ASP A 136 -5.30 -1.76 10.93
CA ASP A 136 -5.59 -1.32 9.57
C ASP A 136 -4.40 -1.67 8.67
N LEU A 137 -4.64 -2.43 7.61
CA LEU A 137 -3.62 -2.90 6.68
C LEU A 137 -3.66 -2.15 5.34
N GLY A 138 -4.29 -0.99 5.30
CA GLY A 138 -4.45 -0.19 4.08
C GLY A 138 -3.15 0.22 3.40
N SER A 139 -2.04 0.29 4.14
CA SER A 139 -0.70 0.62 3.67
C SER A 139 0.04 -0.52 2.97
N VAL A 140 -0.46 -1.77 3.03
CA VAL A 140 0.26 -2.97 2.56
C VAL A 140 -0.64 -3.99 1.86
N ALA A 141 -1.93 -3.98 2.15
CA ALA A 141 -2.84 -5.03 1.71
C ALA A 141 -3.01 -5.07 0.18
N LYS A 142 -2.93 -3.93 -0.50
CA LYS A 142 -3.05 -3.87 -1.96
C LYS A 142 -1.83 -4.48 -2.64
N GLY A 143 -0.63 -4.11 -2.21
CA GLY A 143 0.62 -4.66 -2.71
C GLY A 143 0.69 -6.18 -2.50
N TYR A 144 0.30 -6.65 -1.30
CA TYR A 144 0.25 -8.07 -0.98
C TYR A 144 -0.73 -8.83 -1.89
N ALA A 145 -1.94 -8.30 -2.13
CA ALA A 145 -2.90 -8.91 -3.02
C ALA A 145 -2.44 -8.93 -4.49
N VAL A 146 -1.72 -7.89 -4.93
CA VAL A 146 -1.11 -7.84 -6.27
C VAL A 146 -0.04 -8.92 -6.42
N ASP A 147 0.85 -9.10 -5.44
CA ASP A 147 1.86 -10.16 -5.48
C ASP A 147 1.24 -11.56 -5.46
N ALA A 148 0.17 -11.78 -4.68
CA ALA A 148 -0.57 -13.04 -4.66
C ALA A 148 -1.20 -13.35 -6.03
N ALA A 149 -1.83 -12.36 -6.67
CA ALA A 149 -2.39 -12.48 -8.01
C ALA A 149 -1.29 -12.74 -9.06
N ALA A 150 -0.15 -12.05 -8.97
CA ALA A 150 1.00 -12.26 -9.84
C ALA A 150 1.57 -13.68 -9.71
N ALA A 151 1.68 -14.20 -8.49
CA ALA A 151 2.11 -15.57 -8.24
C ALA A 151 1.14 -16.60 -8.85
N THR A 152 -0.15 -16.30 -8.87
CA THR A 152 -1.17 -17.16 -9.53
C THR A 152 -1.01 -17.10 -11.05
N LEU A 153 -0.88 -15.92 -11.66
CA LEU A 153 -0.64 -15.79 -13.10
C LEU A 153 0.60 -16.56 -13.57
N LYS A 154 1.69 -16.51 -12.81
CA LYS A 154 2.96 -17.21 -13.15
C LYS A 154 2.83 -18.75 -13.16
N LYS A 155 1.80 -19.33 -12.55
CA LYS A 155 1.55 -20.79 -12.62
C LYS A 155 0.95 -21.24 -13.95
N HIS A 156 0.39 -20.32 -14.73
CA HIS A 156 -0.22 -20.61 -16.02
C HIS A 156 0.79 -20.43 -17.14
N SER A 157 1.14 -21.51 -17.82
CA SER A 157 2.12 -21.54 -18.93
C SER A 157 1.68 -20.73 -20.16
N GLY A 158 0.39 -20.41 -20.27
CA GLY A 158 -0.17 -19.62 -21.38
C GLY A 158 0.10 -18.11 -21.27
N ILE A 159 0.66 -17.59 -20.14
CA ILE A 159 0.99 -16.18 -20.00
C ILE A 159 2.46 -15.94 -20.30
N THR A 160 2.73 -15.14 -21.31
CA THR A 160 4.10 -14.75 -21.69
C THR A 160 4.61 -13.59 -20.83
N CYS A 161 3.80 -12.56 -20.68
CA CYS A 161 4.04 -11.43 -19.79
C CYS A 161 2.72 -10.76 -19.41
N ALA A 162 2.71 -10.05 -18.29
CA ALA A 162 1.52 -9.33 -17.80
C ALA A 162 1.88 -8.11 -16.98
N LEU A 163 0.93 -7.17 -16.87
CA LEU A 163 0.96 -6.05 -15.95
C LEU A 163 -0.33 -6.08 -15.12
N ILE A 164 -0.17 -6.14 -13.80
CA ILE A 164 -1.28 -5.99 -12.85
C ILE A 164 -1.25 -4.57 -12.33
N ASN A 165 -2.39 -3.90 -12.28
CA ASN A 165 -2.57 -2.59 -11.65
C ASN A 165 -3.80 -2.61 -10.75
N ALA A 166 -3.61 -2.40 -9.46
CA ALA A 166 -4.66 -2.28 -8.45
C ALA A 166 -4.59 -0.92 -7.78
N GLY A 167 -5.27 0.08 -8.38
CA GLY A 167 -5.33 1.43 -7.83
C GLY A 167 -3.95 2.09 -7.66
N GLY A 168 -3.04 1.89 -8.62
CA GLY A 168 -1.68 2.44 -8.57
C GLY A 168 -0.63 1.53 -7.93
N ASN A 169 -1.02 0.37 -7.37
CA ASN A 169 -0.11 -0.71 -7.02
C ASN A 169 0.09 -1.59 -8.26
N ILE A 170 1.28 -1.58 -8.81
CA ILE A 170 1.60 -2.14 -10.13
C ILE A 170 2.65 -3.22 -10.00
N LYS A 171 2.45 -4.35 -10.71
CA LYS A 171 3.42 -5.45 -10.83
C LYS A 171 3.64 -5.82 -12.27
N ALA A 172 4.89 -5.82 -12.72
CA ALA A 172 5.31 -6.35 -14.01
C ALA A 172 5.68 -7.84 -13.88
N ILE A 173 5.19 -8.65 -14.81
CA ILE A 173 5.50 -10.06 -14.97
C ILE A 173 6.02 -10.24 -16.39
N GLY A 174 7.27 -10.63 -16.56
CA GLY A 174 7.92 -10.67 -17.86
C GLY A 174 8.06 -9.29 -18.51
N ASN A 175 8.94 -9.18 -19.50
CA ASN A 175 9.01 -8.02 -20.38
C ASN A 175 8.04 -8.21 -21.56
N LYS A 176 7.55 -7.10 -22.13
CA LYS A 176 6.72 -7.13 -23.33
C LYS A 176 7.47 -7.76 -24.51
N PRO A 177 6.77 -8.19 -25.59
CA PRO A 177 7.40 -8.70 -26.81
C PRO A 177 8.54 -7.80 -27.30
N GLY A 178 9.64 -8.38 -27.76
CA GLY A 178 10.87 -7.66 -28.09
C GLY A 178 11.73 -7.27 -26.87
N ASN A 179 11.52 -7.92 -25.72
CA ASN A 179 12.21 -7.65 -24.45
C ASN A 179 12.04 -6.21 -23.95
N MET A 180 10.90 -5.59 -24.29
CA MET A 180 10.61 -4.20 -23.92
C MET A 180 10.08 -4.10 -22.49
N PRO A 181 10.53 -3.12 -21.67
CA PRO A 181 9.97 -2.88 -20.34
C PRO A 181 8.54 -2.34 -20.42
N TRP A 182 7.85 -2.39 -19.30
CA TRP A 182 6.55 -1.76 -19.12
C TRP A 182 6.72 -0.29 -18.77
N ARG A 183 6.14 0.59 -19.57
CA ARG A 183 6.14 2.02 -19.28
C ARG A 183 4.96 2.38 -18.39
N VAL A 184 5.24 2.92 -17.22
CA VAL A 184 4.25 3.32 -16.22
C VAL A 184 4.32 4.83 -16.02
N ALA A 185 3.17 5.50 -16.17
CA ALA A 185 3.05 6.93 -15.91
C ALA A 185 2.82 7.18 -14.42
N ILE A 186 3.48 8.21 -13.88
CA ILE A 186 3.25 8.71 -12.51
C ILE A 186 2.34 9.94 -12.61
N GLN A 187 1.18 9.85 -11.95
CA GLN A 187 0.16 10.90 -11.98
C GLN A 187 0.65 12.17 -11.28
N HIS A 188 0.28 13.34 -11.83
CA HIS A 188 0.53 14.61 -11.17
C HIS A 188 -0.40 14.80 -9.97
N PRO A 189 0.11 15.15 -8.75
CA PRO A 189 -0.71 15.16 -7.53
C PRO A 189 -1.74 16.30 -7.47
N ARG A 190 -1.65 17.30 -8.35
CA ARG A 190 -2.54 18.46 -8.38
C ARG A 190 -3.35 18.58 -9.67
N ASP A 191 -3.03 17.75 -10.67
CA ASP A 191 -3.74 17.72 -11.95
C ASP A 191 -4.00 16.27 -12.34
N PRO A 192 -5.26 15.78 -12.23
CA PRO A 192 -5.61 14.39 -12.54
C PRO A 192 -5.45 14.03 -14.01
N GLU A 193 -5.42 15.02 -14.91
CA GLU A 193 -5.23 14.83 -16.35
C GLU A 193 -3.75 14.86 -16.78
N ALA A 194 -2.85 15.25 -15.88
CA ALA A 194 -1.42 15.37 -16.15
C ALA A 194 -0.60 14.24 -15.50
N PHE A 195 0.58 14.00 -16.07
CA PHE A 195 1.58 13.09 -15.53
C PHE A 195 2.87 13.86 -15.21
N LEU A 196 3.53 13.48 -14.12
CA LEU A 196 4.87 13.97 -13.78
C LEU A 196 5.93 13.45 -14.75
N GLY A 197 5.74 12.23 -15.21
CA GLY A 197 6.66 11.52 -16.08
C GLY A 197 6.36 10.03 -16.13
N THR A 198 7.30 9.26 -16.66
CA THR A 198 7.18 7.80 -16.76
C THR A 198 8.41 7.10 -16.22
N VAL A 199 8.20 5.92 -15.65
CA VAL A 199 9.24 4.97 -15.24
C VAL A 199 9.12 3.69 -16.05
N MET A 200 10.23 2.98 -16.23
CA MET A 200 10.27 1.68 -16.90
C MET A 200 10.33 0.58 -15.84
N LEU A 201 9.36 -0.33 -15.87
CA LEU A 201 9.37 -1.55 -15.04
C LEU A 201 9.80 -2.74 -15.88
N HIS A 202 10.81 -3.44 -15.43
CA HIS A 202 11.26 -4.71 -15.95
C HIS A 202 10.56 -5.89 -15.26
N ASP A 203 10.79 -7.11 -15.77
CA ASP A 203 10.26 -8.33 -15.15
C ASP A 203 10.53 -8.37 -13.65
N GLY A 204 9.48 -8.68 -12.90
CA GLY A 204 9.53 -8.79 -11.44
C GLY A 204 9.46 -7.47 -10.69
N GLN A 205 9.65 -6.32 -11.33
CA GLN A 205 9.56 -5.02 -10.66
C GLN A 205 8.11 -4.59 -10.42
N SER A 206 7.95 -3.76 -9.40
CA SER A 206 6.68 -3.21 -8.96
C SER A 206 6.81 -1.72 -8.72
N ALA A 207 5.69 -1.01 -8.78
CA ALA A 207 5.58 0.39 -8.38
C ALA A 207 4.33 0.60 -7.53
N ALA A 208 4.43 1.44 -6.51
CA ALA A 208 3.28 1.90 -5.74
C ALA A 208 3.40 3.37 -5.42
N THR A 209 2.26 4.06 -5.35
CA THR A 209 2.21 5.49 -5.03
C THR A 209 1.30 5.76 -3.85
N SER A 210 1.85 6.41 -2.83
CA SER A 210 1.10 7.06 -1.75
C SER A 210 0.96 8.55 -2.04
N GLY A 211 -0.25 9.10 -1.90
CA GLY A 211 -0.50 10.51 -2.23
C GLY A 211 -1.62 11.13 -1.40
N ASP A 212 -1.48 12.44 -1.15
CA ASP A 212 -2.44 13.24 -0.37
C ASP A 212 -3.74 13.55 -1.15
N TYR A 213 -3.79 13.20 -2.44
CA TYR A 213 -4.89 13.49 -3.37
C TYR A 213 -5.84 12.30 -3.60
N GLN A 214 -5.50 11.10 -3.11
CA GLN A 214 -6.33 9.91 -3.34
C GLN A 214 -7.58 9.88 -2.47
N ARG A 215 -7.44 10.14 -1.16
CA ARG A 215 -8.54 10.16 -0.20
C ARG A 215 -8.33 11.31 0.77
N TYR A 216 -9.11 12.38 0.62
CA TYR A 216 -9.02 13.58 1.46
C TYR A 216 -10.37 14.27 1.57
N TYR A 217 -10.44 15.24 2.45
CA TYR A 217 -11.46 16.30 2.45
C TYR A 217 -10.79 17.65 2.69
N GLU A 218 -11.46 18.72 2.32
CA GLU A 218 -10.95 20.07 2.52
C GLU A 218 -11.82 20.82 3.52
N LEU A 219 -11.17 21.49 4.45
CA LEU A 219 -11.83 22.36 5.43
C LEU A 219 -11.03 23.66 5.53
N ASN A 220 -11.70 24.80 5.30
CA ASN A 220 -11.09 26.14 5.31
C ASN A 220 -9.86 26.25 4.37
N GLY A 221 -9.90 25.61 3.20
CA GLY A 221 -8.80 25.61 2.22
C GLY A 221 -7.61 24.70 2.60
N ILE A 222 -7.72 23.93 3.68
CA ILE A 222 -6.69 22.98 4.11
C ILE A 222 -7.15 21.56 3.77
N ARG A 223 -6.28 20.79 3.09
CA ARG A 223 -6.51 19.40 2.74
C ARG A 223 -6.15 18.48 3.91
N TYR A 224 -7.05 17.57 4.27
CA TYR A 224 -6.86 16.53 5.30
C TYR A 224 -7.00 15.16 4.64
N HIS A 225 -5.88 14.51 4.41
CA HIS A 225 -5.81 13.21 3.73
C HIS A 225 -5.66 12.05 4.72
N HIS A 226 -5.74 10.83 4.21
CA HIS A 226 -5.82 9.59 4.97
C HIS A 226 -4.49 9.02 5.47
N ILE A 227 -3.34 9.57 5.05
CA ILE A 227 -2.01 9.09 5.48
C ILE A 227 -1.64 9.86 6.74
N LEU A 228 -1.82 9.18 7.88
CA LEU A 228 -1.67 9.78 9.21
C LEU A 228 -0.31 9.44 9.80
N ASP A 229 0.32 10.44 10.40
CA ASP A 229 1.51 10.26 11.22
C ASP A 229 1.11 9.57 12.53
N PRO A 230 1.62 8.37 12.86
CA PRO A 230 1.22 7.62 14.04
C PRO A 230 1.65 8.27 15.36
N GLN A 231 2.61 9.18 15.34
CA GLN A 231 3.03 9.89 16.55
C GLN A 231 2.09 11.03 16.92
N THR A 232 1.57 11.74 15.91
CA THR A 232 0.71 12.92 16.13
C THR A 232 -0.75 12.64 15.86
N GLY A 233 -1.08 11.56 15.15
CA GLY A 233 -2.42 11.25 14.67
C GLY A 233 -2.94 12.22 13.59
N GLN A 234 -2.10 13.14 13.11
CA GLN A 234 -2.45 14.13 12.08
C GLN A 234 -2.07 13.65 10.68
N PRO A 235 -2.75 14.12 9.63
CA PRO A 235 -2.27 13.93 8.27
C PRO A 235 -0.84 14.46 8.09
N SER A 236 0.05 13.67 7.51
CA SER A 236 1.41 14.09 7.18
C SER A 236 1.40 15.33 6.28
N ARG A 237 2.42 16.19 6.42
CA ARG A 237 2.58 17.43 5.63
C ARG A 237 3.89 17.46 4.87
N LEU A 238 4.58 16.33 4.77
CA LEU A 238 5.92 16.27 4.18
C LEU A 238 5.86 16.27 2.65
N HIS A 239 4.95 15.48 2.06
CA HIS A 239 4.92 15.22 0.63
C HIS A 239 3.52 15.35 0.04
N GLN A 240 3.44 15.64 -1.27
CA GLN A 240 2.22 15.51 -2.06
C GLN A 240 2.03 14.08 -2.58
N SER A 241 3.12 13.44 -3.01
CA SER A 241 3.14 12.03 -3.41
C SER A 241 4.52 11.40 -3.29
N VAL A 242 4.54 10.11 -3.03
CA VAL A 242 5.75 9.28 -3.02
C VAL A 242 5.46 8.02 -3.83
N THR A 243 6.18 7.85 -4.94
CA THR A 243 6.16 6.63 -5.75
C THR A 243 7.42 5.83 -5.47
N VAL A 244 7.27 4.57 -5.10
CA VAL A 244 8.38 3.63 -4.86
C VAL A 244 8.36 2.55 -5.91
N ILE A 245 9.54 2.25 -6.47
CA ILE A 245 9.81 1.08 -7.30
C ILE A 245 10.58 0.07 -6.44
N ALA A 246 10.13 -1.19 -6.44
CA ALA A 246 10.67 -2.25 -5.60
C ALA A 246 10.58 -3.63 -6.30
N PRO A 247 11.25 -4.67 -5.78
CA PRO A 247 11.16 -6.04 -6.32
C PRO A 247 9.79 -6.68 -6.15
N SER A 248 9.01 -6.31 -5.11
CA SER A 248 7.66 -6.80 -4.87
C SER A 248 6.64 -5.67 -4.78
N ALA A 249 5.37 -5.96 -5.06
CA ALA A 249 4.30 -4.98 -4.91
C ALA A 249 4.02 -4.69 -3.42
N LEU A 250 4.24 -5.66 -2.55
CA LEU A 250 4.17 -5.49 -1.10
C LEU A 250 5.23 -4.52 -0.60
N ASP A 251 6.51 -4.68 -1.02
CA ASP A 251 7.58 -3.76 -0.65
C ASP A 251 7.33 -2.35 -1.19
N ALA A 252 6.84 -2.24 -2.43
CA ALA A 252 6.51 -0.95 -3.02
C ALA A 252 5.38 -0.24 -2.23
N ASP A 253 4.29 -0.94 -1.88
CA ASP A 253 3.15 -0.42 -1.12
C ASP A 253 3.58 0.00 0.30
N TYR A 254 4.33 -0.86 1.00
CA TYR A 254 4.89 -0.60 2.32
C TYR A 254 5.77 0.66 2.32
N HIS A 255 6.79 0.68 1.46
CA HIS A 255 7.75 1.78 1.44
C HIS A 255 7.16 3.08 0.89
N SER A 256 6.15 3.04 0.00
CA SER A 256 5.50 4.27 -0.46
C SER A 256 4.79 4.99 0.69
N THR A 257 4.15 4.24 1.60
CA THR A 257 3.49 4.81 2.78
C THR A 257 4.51 5.21 3.86
N LEU A 258 5.50 4.35 4.14
CA LEU A 258 6.56 4.66 5.09
C LEU A 258 7.31 5.95 4.69
N PHE A 259 7.74 6.04 3.43
CA PHE A 259 8.49 7.21 2.94
C PHE A 259 7.62 8.47 2.87
N PHE A 260 6.32 8.33 2.69
CA PHE A 260 5.41 9.49 2.79
C PHE A 260 5.38 10.11 4.21
N LEU A 261 5.75 9.34 5.22
CA LEU A 261 5.81 9.75 6.64
C LEU A 261 7.21 10.21 7.07
N LEU A 262 8.23 10.13 6.20
CA LEU A 262 9.62 10.45 6.51
C LEU A 262 10.11 11.67 5.73
N PRO A 263 10.99 12.52 6.32
CA PRO A 263 11.66 13.58 5.57
C PRO A 263 12.52 13.02 4.43
N THR A 264 12.61 13.72 3.31
CA THR A 264 13.40 13.30 2.14
C THR A 264 14.87 13.05 2.46
N THR A 265 15.43 13.77 3.43
CA THR A 265 16.81 13.54 3.89
C THR A 265 16.98 12.14 4.51
N GLU A 266 16.00 11.67 5.28
CA GLU A 266 16.02 10.33 5.85
C GLU A 266 15.79 9.26 4.77
N ILE A 267 14.86 9.51 3.84
CA ILE A 267 14.64 8.62 2.68
C ILE A 267 15.93 8.43 1.89
N LYS A 268 16.65 9.50 1.58
CA LYS A 268 17.96 9.44 0.90
C LYS A 268 18.95 8.56 1.63
N ASN A 269 19.05 8.69 2.95
CA ASN A 269 19.93 7.87 3.77
C ASN A 269 19.55 6.37 3.69
N ARG A 270 18.26 6.04 3.75
CA ARG A 270 17.77 4.66 3.64
C ARG A 270 18.05 4.05 2.26
N LEU A 271 17.92 4.82 1.19
CA LEU A 271 18.21 4.38 -0.18
C LEU A 271 19.70 4.06 -0.40
N THR A 272 20.61 4.55 0.44
CA THR A 272 22.03 4.15 0.36
C THR A 272 22.26 2.69 0.69
N ALA A 273 21.45 2.12 1.59
CA ALA A 273 21.49 0.71 1.99
C ALA A 273 20.54 -0.17 1.14
N ALA A 274 19.37 0.35 0.77
CA ALA A 274 18.33 -0.35 0.01
C ALA A 274 18.48 -0.07 -1.51
N LYS A 275 19.48 -0.71 -2.15
CA LYS A 275 19.83 -0.46 -3.55
C LYS A 275 18.78 -0.94 -4.56
N ASP A 276 17.89 -1.81 -4.15
CA ASP A 276 16.77 -2.37 -4.91
C ASP A 276 15.51 -1.50 -4.86
N LEU A 277 15.50 -0.47 -3.99
CA LEU A 277 14.45 0.54 -3.94
C LEU A 277 14.82 1.77 -4.74
N ALA A 278 13.84 2.33 -5.44
CA ALA A 278 13.97 3.61 -6.14
C ALA A 278 12.71 4.45 -5.93
N VAL A 279 12.84 5.79 -5.93
CA VAL A 279 11.72 6.67 -5.58
C VAL A 279 11.61 7.89 -6.49
N VAL A 280 10.36 8.33 -6.66
CA VAL A 280 10.01 9.68 -7.13
C VAL A 280 9.15 10.33 -6.04
N ILE A 281 9.60 11.46 -5.52
CA ILE A 281 8.93 12.22 -4.46
C ILE A 281 8.49 13.56 -5.02
N VAL A 282 7.24 13.95 -4.77
CA VAL A 282 6.79 15.33 -4.91
C VAL A 282 6.65 15.90 -3.50
N GLU A 283 7.51 16.87 -3.20
CA GLU A 283 7.53 17.56 -1.92
C GLU A 283 6.27 18.41 -1.74
N ASN A 284 6.03 18.86 -0.51
CA ASN A 284 4.88 19.71 -0.22
C ASN A 284 4.89 21.04 -0.98
N ASP A 285 6.07 21.58 -1.32
CA ASP A 285 6.26 22.80 -2.13
C ASP A 285 6.14 22.54 -3.65
N GLY A 286 5.96 21.26 -4.07
CA GLY A 286 5.87 20.86 -5.46
C GLY A 286 7.21 20.52 -6.12
N SER A 287 8.34 20.70 -5.45
CA SER A 287 9.63 20.24 -5.98
C SER A 287 9.68 18.72 -6.10
N ILE A 288 10.43 18.21 -7.09
CA ILE A 288 10.49 16.79 -7.41
C ILE A 288 11.89 16.25 -7.11
N PHE A 289 11.95 15.21 -6.30
CA PHE A 289 13.16 14.42 -6.11
C PHE A 289 13.03 13.06 -6.81
N VAL A 290 14.07 12.67 -7.57
CA VAL A 290 14.19 11.36 -8.22
C VAL A 290 15.48 10.71 -7.75
N SER A 291 15.39 9.47 -7.25
CA SER A 291 16.56 8.72 -6.78
C SER A 291 17.56 8.44 -7.91
N GLU A 292 18.84 8.36 -7.58
CA GLU A 292 19.94 8.22 -8.56
C GLU A 292 19.76 7.00 -9.49
N ASN A 293 19.30 5.87 -8.95
CA ASN A 293 19.08 4.64 -9.71
C ASN A 293 17.88 4.70 -10.68
N LEU A 294 17.05 5.75 -10.61
CA LEU A 294 15.98 6.01 -11.58
C LEU A 294 16.36 7.05 -12.63
N GLN A 295 17.38 7.87 -12.43
CA GLN A 295 17.68 9.01 -13.30
C GLN A 295 17.86 8.63 -14.78
N GLN A 296 18.37 7.42 -15.07
CA GLN A 296 18.53 6.93 -16.44
C GLN A 296 17.24 6.43 -17.11
N THR A 297 16.25 6.03 -16.30
CA THR A 297 14.99 5.44 -16.78
C THR A 297 13.79 6.36 -16.58
N TRP A 298 13.96 7.41 -15.78
CA TRP A 298 12.97 8.47 -15.57
C TRP A 298 12.85 9.34 -16.80
N GLN A 299 11.66 9.48 -17.31
CA GLN A 299 11.34 10.36 -18.41
C GLN A 299 10.33 11.40 -17.93
N PRO A 300 10.75 12.63 -17.58
CA PRO A 300 9.83 13.68 -17.17
C PRO A 300 8.85 14.03 -18.29
N ALA A 301 7.65 14.43 -17.92
CA ALA A 301 6.68 14.95 -18.88
C ALA A 301 7.17 16.27 -19.49
N LYS A 302 6.77 16.55 -20.72
CA LYS A 302 7.15 17.82 -21.37
C LYS A 302 6.50 18.99 -20.63
N GLY A 303 7.30 19.93 -20.15
CA GLY A 303 6.84 21.17 -19.50
C GLY A 303 6.78 21.10 -17.97
N ILE A 304 7.30 20.05 -17.35
CA ILE A 304 7.54 19.96 -15.90
C ILE A 304 9.02 20.22 -15.61
#